data_e62d4785a908af50a5e172d3b2ef0c80
#
_entry.id   e62d4785a908af50a5e172d3b2ef0c80
#
_cell.length_a   1.000
_cell.length_b   1.000
_cell.length_c   1.000
_cell.angle_alpha   90.00
_cell.angle_beta   90.00
_cell.angle_gamma   90.00
#
_symmetry.space_group_name_H-M   'P 1'
#
loop_
_entity.id
_entity.type
_entity.pdbx_description
1 polymer ?
#
loop_
_entity_poly.entity_id
_entity_poly.type
_entity_poly.pdbx_seq_one_letter_code
_entity_poly.pdbx_strand_id
1 'polypeptide(L)'
;MKFLKLLLVLVVFQVQAQQGGMWIPSLLKGTNEKEMKALGMKISADDIYSVNNSSLKDAVPQFDGGCTAEMISPKGLLLTNHHCGYDNIQSHSTVEHDYLTNGFWAYKMEDELPNKDLTVTFIIKIEDVTTKIFEGVLNLPTESDKQKRIQQNIATVSKSFQKEAWQDVMIRAFYDGNQYLLFVTENFKDVRLVGAPPSSIGKFGSDTDNWVWPRHTGDFSLFRVYADKNNRPAEYSKDNVPYKPKHFFPVSAKGIQENDFTMVMGYPGRTQEYLPSFAVEQIVNDLNPAKI
;
A
#
# COMPACT_ATOMS: atom_id res chain seq x y z
N MET A 1 -16.89 -46.43 -49.62
CA MET A 1 -16.64 -46.00 -48.22
C MET A 1 -15.73 -44.79 -48.24
N LYS A 2 -16.33 -43.60 -48.07
CA LYS A 2 -15.58 -42.35 -48.04
C LYS A 2 -15.27 -42.03 -46.59
N PHE A 3 -13.97 -42.10 -46.22
CA PHE A 3 -13.50 -41.66 -44.90
C PHE A 3 -13.59 -40.15 -44.84
N LEU A 4 -14.55 -39.64 -44.07
CA LEU A 4 -14.66 -38.24 -43.70
C LEU A 4 -13.60 -37.97 -42.62
N LYS A 5 -12.46 -37.40 -43.00
CA LYS A 5 -11.46 -36.92 -42.04
C LYS A 5 -12.03 -35.69 -41.36
N LEU A 6 -12.54 -35.88 -40.16
CA LEU A 6 -12.92 -34.79 -39.27
C LEU A 6 -11.65 -34.06 -38.85
N LEU A 7 -11.34 -32.95 -39.50
CA LEU A 7 -10.26 -32.06 -39.12
C LEU A 7 -10.74 -31.28 -37.87
N LEU A 8 -10.35 -31.77 -36.69
CA LEU A 8 -10.60 -31.05 -35.45
C LEU A 8 -9.66 -29.85 -35.45
N VAL A 9 -10.13 -28.70 -35.87
CA VAL A 9 -9.43 -27.43 -35.72
C VAL A 9 -9.53 -27.08 -34.23
N LEU A 10 -8.50 -27.40 -33.46
CA LEU A 10 -8.27 -26.86 -32.14
C LEU A 10 -8.00 -25.37 -32.30
N VAL A 11 -9.06 -24.57 -32.25
CA VAL A 11 -8.95 -23.13 -32.07
C VAL A 11 -8.47 -22.95 -30.64
N VAL A 12 -7.16 -22.84 -30.49
CA VAL A 12 -6.55 -22.38 -29.25
C VAL A 12 -6.91 -20.92 -29.14
N PHE A 13 -8.02 -20.63 -28.47
CA PHE A 13 -8.24 -19.29 -27.94
C PHE A 13 -7.07 -19.03 -26.99
N GLN A 14 -6.10 -18.25 -27.45
CA GLN A 14 -5.19 -17.59 -26.52
C GLN A 14 -6.07 -16.63 -25.73
N VAL A 15 -6.56 -17.09 -24.59
CA VAL A 15 -7.06 -16.20 -23.56
C VAL A 15 -5.82 -15.41 -23.16
N GLN A 16 -5.66 -14.22 -23.74
CA GLN A 16 -4.74 -13.24 -23.17
C GLN A 16 -5.33 -12.93 -21.81
N ALA A 17 -4.75 -13.55 -20.78
CA ALA A 17 -5.03 -13.16 -19.42
C ALA A 17 -4.81 -11.65 -19.36
N GLN A 18 -5.83 -10.93 -18.94
CA GLN A 18 -5.74 -9.48 -18.79
C GLN A 18 -4.50 -9.19 -17.96
N GLN A 19 -3.58 -8.41 -18.51
CA GLN A 19 -2.35 -8.04 -17.83
C GLN A 19 -2.74 -7.13 -16.68
N GLY A 20 -2.77 -7.67 -15.46
CA GLY A 20 -3.20 -6.95 -14.29
C GLY A 20 -3.13 -7.82 -13.04
N GLY A 21 -3.53 -7.25 -11.91
CA GLY A 21 -3.53 -7.91 -10.61
C GLY A 21 -2.72 -7.16 -9.57
N MET A 22 -2.85 -7.59 -8.33
CA MET A 22 -2.08 -7.07 -7.20
C MET A 22 -0.99 -8.07 -6.84
N TRP A 23 0.26 -7.68 -7.04
CA TRP A 23 1.41 -8.55 -6.84
C TRP A 23 2.15 -8.20 -5.56
N ILE A 24 2.57 -9.21 -4.82
CA ILE A 24 3.35 -9.03 -3.60
C ILE A 24 4.81 -8.73 -4.01
N PRO A 25 5.37 -7.56 -3.62
CA PRO A 25 6.69 -7.13 -4.07
C PRO A 25 7.81 -8.13 -3.80
N SER A 26 7.78 -8.85 -2.66
CA SER A 26 8.78 -9.85 -2.30
C SER A 26 8.75 -11.11 -3.19
N LEU A 27 7.68 -11.34 -3.96
CA LEU A 27 7.52 -12.50 -4.84
C LEU A 27 7.80 -12.19 -6.31
N LEU A 28 7.94 -10.92 -6.70
CA LEU A 28 8.05 -10.49 -8.10
C LEU A 28 9.13 -11.23 -8.89
N LYS A 29 10.28 -11.47 -8.28
CA LYS A 29 11.43 -12.14 -8.91
C LYS A 29 11.10 -13.53 -9.43
N GLY A 30 10.25 -14.26 -8.73
CA GLY A 30 9.85 -15.63 -9.10
C GLY A 30 8.56 -15.71 -9.91
N THR A 31 7.79 -14.63 -9.99
CA THR A 31 6.44 -14.63 -10.59
C THR A 31 6.32 -13.70 -11.80
N ASN A 32 6.45 -12.40 -11.61
CA ASN A 32 6.03 -11.41 -12.60
C ASN A 32 7.16 -10.64 -13.28
N GLU A 33 8.40 -10.71 -12.77
CA GLU A 33 9.52 -9.90 -13.28
C GLU A 33 9.75 -10.08 -14.79
N LYS A 34 9.61 -11.32 -15.30
CA LYS A 34 9.79 -11.62 -16.73
C LYS A 34 8.76 -10.90 -17.59
N GLU A 35 7.51 -10.92 -17.15
CA GLU A 35 6.40 -10.24 -17.83
C GLU A 35 6.56 -8.72 -17.77
N MET A 36 6.88 -8.18 -16.61
CA MET A 36 7.13 -6.75 -16.43
C MET A 36 8.28 -6.25 -17.33
N LYS A 37 9.35 -7.05 -17.48
CA LYS A 37 10.45 -6.74 -18.41
C LYS A 37 10.00 -6.80 -19.88
N ALA A 38 9.13 -7.75 -20.24
CA ALA A 38 8.58 -7.81 -21.58
C ALA A 38 7.69 -6.60 -21.91
N LEU A 39 7.04 -6.00 -20.89
CA LEU A 39 6.28 -4.77 -20.98
C LEU A 39 7.15 -3.50 -20.98
N GLY A 40 8.47 -3.62 -20.85
CA GLY A 40 9.40 -2.51 -20.92
C GLY A 40 10.02 -2.07 -19.59
N MET A 41 9.80 -2.80 -18.49
CA MET A 41 10.46 -2.53 -17.21
C MET A 41 11.98 -2.63 -17.35
N LYS A 42 12.69 -1.58 -16.96
CA LYS A 42 14.16 -1.49 -17.05
C LYS A 42 14.87 -1.80 -15.74
N ILE A 43 14.16 -1.69 -14.62
CA ILE A 43 14.67 -2.04 -13.29
C ILE A 43 14.45 -3.53 -13.00
N SER A 44 15.05 -4.05 -11.95
CA SER A 44 14.89 -5.43 -11.50
C SER A 44 13.85 -5.55 -10.38
N ALA A 45 13.41 -6.78 -10.10
CA ALA A 45 12.58 -7.05 -8.92
C ALA A 45 13.31 -6.68 -7.62
N ASP A 46 14.65 -6.83 -7.56
CA ASP A 46 15.46 -6.45 -6.39
C ASP A 46 15.53 -4.92 -6.21
N ASP A 47 15.41 -4.12 -7.28
CA ASP A 47 15.28 -2.65 -7.18
C ASP A 47 13.93 -2.24 -6.62
N ILE A 48 12.88 -3.05 -6.85
CA ILE A 48 11.53 -2.80 -6.31
C ILE A 48 11.47 -3.23 -4.85
N TYR A 49 11.95 -4.43 -4.53
CA TYR A 49 11.95 -4.98 -3.19
C TYR A 49 13.27 -5.69 -2.87
N SER A 50 14.00 -5.15 -1.91
CA SER A 50 15.18 -5.77 -1.32
C SER A 50 15.16 -5.60 0.21
N VAL A 51 15.64 -6.62 0.92
CA VAL A 51 15.86 -6.55 2.38
C VAL A 51 17.27 -6.03 2.67
N ASN A 52 18.23 -6.38 1.83
CA ASN A 52 19.64 -6.12 2.06
C ASN A 52 20.13 -4.79 1.47
N ASN A 53 19.42 -4.29 0.46
CA ASN A 53 19.78 -3.05 -0.24
C ASN A 53 18.61 -2.07 -0.19
N SER A 54 18.91 -0.77 -0.37
CA SER A 54 17.88 0.23 -0.62
C SER A 54 17.10 -0.12 -1.88
N SER A 55 15.78 -0.02 -1.82
CA SER A 55 14.88 -0.34 -2.92
C SER A 55 13.63 0.55 -2.89
N LEU A 56 12.79 0.50 -3.91
CA LEU A 56 11.59 1.32 -4.00
C LEU A 56 10.65 1.17 -2.80
N LYS A 57 10.61 -0.02 -2.17
CA LYS A 57 9.81 -0.24 -0.94
C LYS A 57 10.14 0.73 0.19
N ASP A 58 11.39 1.20 0.27
CA ASP A 58 11.84 2.12 1.31
C ASP A 58 11.38 3.56 1.09
N ALA A 59 10.79 3.84 -0.08
CA ALA A 59 10.19 5.12 -0.42
C ALA A 59 8.65 5.11 -0.36
N VAL A 60 8.02 3.95 -0.14
CA VAL A 60 6.56 3.80 -0.17
C VAL A 60 6.05 3.31 1.18
N PRO A 61 5.81 4.21 2.15
CA PRO A 61 5.20 3.85 3.42
C PRO A 61 3.67 3.79 3.33
N GLN A 62 3.07 3.08 4.30
CA GLN A 62 1.65 3.17 4.57
C GLN A 62 1.38 4.42 5.42
N PHE A 63 0.41 5.21 5.02
CA PHE A 63 -0.04 6.41 5.71
C PHE A 63 -1.35 6.12 6.46
N ASP A 64 -1.37 6.43 7.73
CA ASP A 64 -2.52 6.30 8.64
C ASP A 64 -3.21 4.93 8.60
N GLY A 65 -2.41 3.86 8.49
CA GLY A 65 -2.90 2.48 8.50
C GLY A 65 -3.74 2.04 7.29
N GLY A 66 -4.01 2.93 6.33
CA GLY A 66 -4.89 2.63 5.18
C GLY A 66 -4.40 3.14 3.84
N CYS A 67 -3.86 4.35 3.79
CA CYS A 67 -3.44 4.98 2.55
C CYS A 67 -1.99 4.66 2.16
N THR A 68 -1.66 4.90 0.91
CA THR A 68 -0.29 4.88 0.40
C THR A 68 0.27 6.29 0.40
N ALA A 69 1.56 6.40 0.69
CA ALA A 69 2.30 7.65 0.54
C ALA A 69 3.69 7.40 -0.06
N GLU A 70 4.31 8.45 -0.58
CA GLU A 70 5.62 8.39 -1.21
C GLU A 70 6.58 9.38 -0.56
N MET A 71 7.77 8.90 -0.21
CA MET A 71 8.87 9.77 0.18
C MET A 71 9.41 10.46 -1.07
N ILE A 72 9.38 11.79 -1.10
CA ILE A 72 9.82 12.59 -2.26
C ILE A 72 11.03 13.47 -1.97
N SER A 73 11.64 13.34 -0.80
CA SER A 73 12.87 14.06 -0.47
C SER A 73 13.77 13.31 0.51
N PRO A 74 15.06 13.63 0.54
CA PRO A 74 15.99 13.06 1.53
C PRO A 74 15.79 13.61 2.95
N LYS A 75 14.82 14.52 3.15
CA LYS A 75 14.49 15.16 4.43
C LYS A 75 13.07 14.85 4.87
N GLY A 76 12.61 13.63 4.66
CA GLY A 76 11.36 13.12 5.20
C GLY A 76 10.08 13.72 4.60
N LEU A 77 10.16 14.52 3.51
CA LEU A 77 8.95 15.04 2.85
C LEU A 77 8.22 13.90 2.15
N LEU A 78 6.93 13.81 2.43
CA LEU A 78 6.03 12.74 2.02
C LEU A 78 4.86 13.33 1.26
N LEU A 79 4.49 12.70 0.15
CA LEU A 79 3.33 13.01 -0.67
C LEU A 79 2.26 11.91 -0.48
N THR A 80 1.00 12.31 -0.32
CA THR A 80 -0.15 11.41 -0.31
C THR A 80 -1.37 12.12 -0.88
N ASN A 81 -2.53 11.45 -0.93
CA ASN A 81 -3.76 12.06 -1.39
C ASN A 81 -4.30 13.11 -0.39
N HIS A 82 -5.04 14.10 -0.90
CA HIS A 82 -5.77 15.06 -0.07
C HIS A 82 -6.81 14.36 0.81
N HIS A 83 -7.56 13.42 0.24
CA HIS A 83 -8.57 12.69 1.01
C HIS A 83 -7.95 11.80 2.10
N CYS A 84 -6.71 11.33 1.95
CA CYS A 84 -6.00 10.60 3.00
C CYS A 84 -5.56 11.51 4.16
N GLY A 85 -5.23 12.76 3.88
CA GLY A 85 -4.88 13.76 4.87
C GLY A 85 -6.06 14.60 5.38
N TYR A 86 -7.28 14.33 4.92
CA TYR A 86 -8.45 15.21 5.16
C TYR A 86 -8.70 15.48 6.63
N ASP A 87 -8.78 14.44 7.45
CA ASP A 87 -9.07 14.58 8.89
C ASP A 87 -7.95 15.33 9.62
N ASN A 88 -6.70 15.15 9.19
CA ASN A 88 -5.54 15.87 9.72
C ASN A 88 -5.60 17.35 9.35
N ILE A 89 -5.93 17.71 8.11
CA ILE A 89 -6.12 19.10 7.67
C ILE A 89 -7.27 19.73 8.44
N GLN A 90 -8.37 18.99 8.60
CA GLN A 90 -9.55 19.46 9.33
C GLN A 90 -9.25 19.70 10.81
N SER A 91 -8.48 18.83 11.45
CA SER A 91 -8.13 18.95 12.87
C SER A 91 -7.35 20.23 13.21
N HIS A 92 -6.68 20.81 12.22
CA HIS A 92 -5.97 22.08 12.33
C HIS A 92 -6.79 23.29 11.89
N SER A 93 -7.96 23.07 11.27
CA SER A 93 -8.82 24.13 10.80
C SER A 93 -9.62 24.74 11.96
N THR A 94 -9.72 26.06 11.97
CA THR A 94 -10.57 26.86 12.88
C THR A 94 -11.46 27.80 12.06
N VAL A 95 -12.36 28.51 12.72
CA VAL A 95 -13.20 29.53 12.06
C VAL A 95 -12.33 30.65 11.46
N GLU A 96 -11.23 31.02 12.12
CA GLU A 96 -10.29 32.04 11.67
C GLU A 96 -9.28 31.52 10.64
N HIS A 97 -8.99 30.22 10.67
CA HIS A 97 -8.01 29.57 9.81
C HIS A 97 -8.59 28.28 9.22
N ASP A 98 -9.47 28.42 8.25
CA ASP A 98 -10.08 27.28 7.56
C ASP A 98 -9.13 26.72 6.50
N TYR A 99 -8.29 25.76 6.89
CA TYR A 99 -7.31 25.14 6.01
C TYR A 99 -7.92 24.20 4.98
N LEU A 100 -9.14 23.68 5.22
CA LEU A 100 -9.84 22.90 4.20
C LEU A 100 -10.32 23.80 3.04
N THR A 101 -10.86 24.97 3.35
CA THR A 101 -11.37 25.90 2.34
C THR A 101 -10.26 26.69 1.66
N ASN A 102 -9.22 27.10 2.40
CA ASN A 102 -8.20 28.03 1.92
C ASN A 102 -6.88 27.36 1.56
N GLY A 103 -6.70 26.07 1.92
CA GLY A 103 -5.42 25.39 1.86
C GLY A 103 -4.48 25.79 2.98
N PHE A 104 -3.37 25.06 3.09
CA PHE A 104 -2.32 25.32 4.07
C PHE A 104 -0.95 25.06 3.42
N TRP A 105 0.03 25.95 3.72
CA TRP A 105 1.41 25.79 3.26
C TRP A 105 2.39 26.28 4.32
N ALA A 106 3.21 25.37 4.87
CA ALA A 106 4.33 25.68 5.72
C ALA A 106 5.53 26.07 4.85
N TYR A 107 6.01 27.29 5.00
CA TYR A 107 7.18 27.78 4.26
C TYR A 107 8.50 27.50 4.99
N LYS A 108 8.42 27.13 6.26
CA LYS A 108 9.54 26.75 7.13
C LYS A 108 9.17 25.51 7.92
N MET A 109 10.16 24.75 8.37
CA MET A 109 9.92 23.55 9.19
C MET A 109 9.26 23.87 10.53
N GLU A 110 9.48 25.08 11.05
CA GLU A 110 8.86 25.56 12.28
C GLU A 110 7.36 25.83 12.16
N ASP A 111 6.87 26.04 10.92
CA ASP A 111 5.48 26.28 10.62
C ASP A 111 4.70 24.96 10.38
N GLU A 112 5.39 23.82 10.29
CA GLU A 112 4.76 22.51 10.06
C GLU A 112 3.94 22.08 11.28
N LEU A 113 2.72 21.61 11.04
CA LEU A 113 1.74 21.31 12.08
C LEU A 113 1.81 19.83 12.51
N PRO A 114 2.15 19.53 13.77
CA PRO A 114 2.22 18.15 14.26
C PRO A 114 0.83 17.54 14.35
N ASN A 115 0.68 16.31 13.86
CA ASN A 115 -0.58 15.58 13.91
C ASN A 115 -0.55 14.55 15.05
N LYS A 116 -1.55 14.62 15.92
CA LYS A 116 -1.74 13.63 16.96
C LYS A 116 -2.29 12.33 16.33
N ASP A 117 -1.78 11.20 16.79
CA ASP A 117 -2.22 9.86 16.40
C ASP A 117 -2.01 9.48 14.92
N LEU A 118 -1.48 10.39 14.09
CA LEU A 118 -1.09 10.08 12.70
C LEU A 118 0.17 9.24 12.68
N THR A 119 0.16 8.18 11.89
CA THR A 119 1.28 7.26 11.75
C THR A 119 1.73 7.06 10.32
N VAL A 120 3.04 6.87 10.14
CA VAL A 120 3.64 6.47 8.86
C VAL A 120 4.46 5.21 9.09
N THR A 121 4.06 4.12 8.41
CA THR A 121 4.60 2.78 8.64
C THR A 121 5.40 2.31 7.43
N PHE A 122 6.67 2.00 7.63
CA PHE A 122 7.54 1.41 6.60
C PHE A 122 7.63 -0.11 6.77
N ILE A 123 7.49 -0.86 5.68
CA ILE A 123 7.79 -2.30 5.67
C ILE A 123 9.30 -2.47 5.49
N ILE A 124 9.95 -3.02 6.51
CA ILE A 124 11.39 -3.29 6.50
C ILE A 124 11.68 -4.63 5.85
N LYS A 125 10.89 -5.67 6.20
CA LYS A 125 11.06 -7.03 5.71
C LYS A 125 9.73 -7.74 5.60
N ILE A 126 9.59 -8.57 4.58
CA ILE A 126 8.51 -9.57 4.45
C ILE A 126 9.15 -10.95 4.45
N GLU A 127 8.65 -11.89 5.26
CA GLU A 127 9.09 -13.29 5.34
C GLU A 127 7.91 -14.24 5.22
N ASP A 128 8.04 -15.25 4.36
CA ASP A 128 7.05 -16.33 4.31
C ASP A 128 7.22 -17.25 5.53
N VAL A 129 6.19 -17.31 6.35
CA VAL A 129 6.14 -18.14 7.56
C VAL A 129 5.09 -19.23 7.48
N THR A 130 4.55 -19.48 6.29
CA THR A 130 3.46 -20.43 6.06
C THR A 130 3.71 -21.79 6.69
N THR A 131 4.88 -22.38 6.46
CA THR A 131 5.25 -23.68 7.02
C THR A 131 5.20 -23.68 8.56
N LYS A 132 5.70 -22.60 9.20
CA LYS A 132 5.66 -22.47 10.66
C LYS A 132 4.23 -22.33 11.18
N ILE A 133 3.37 -21.65 10.43
CA ILE A 133 1.96 -21.45 10.83
C ILE A 133 1.16 -22.74 10.68
N PHE A 134 1.45 -23.57 9.67
CA PHE A 134 0.76 -24.84 9.48
C PHE A 134 1.34 -26.02 10.28
N GLU A 135 2.36 -25.79 11.11
CA GLU A 135 2.95 -26.84 11.92
C GLU A 135 1.90 -27.47 12.86
N GLY A 136 1.70 -28.81 12.70
CA GLY A 136 0.72 -29.58 13.47
C GLY A 136 -0.75 -29.29 13.17
N VAL A 137 -1.08 -28.52 12.13
CA VAL A 137 -2.46 -28.15 11.75
C VAL A 137 -3.14 -29.24 10.94
N LEU A 138 -2.46 -29.79 9.92
CA LEU A 138 -3.06 -30.68 8.92
C LEU A 138 -3.66 -31.97 9.51
N ASN A 139 -3.12 -32.45 10.63
CA ASN A 139 -3.57 -33.69 11.27
C ASN A 139 -4.71 -33.50 12.29
N LEU A 140 -5.21 -32.28 12.46
CA LEU A 140 -6.29 -32.01 13.41
C LEU A 140 -7.66 -32.39 12.83
N PRO A 141 -8.56 -32.95 13.67
CA PRO A 141 -9.78 -33.57 13.18
C PRO A 141 -10.86 -32.59 12.73
N THR A 142 -10.91 -31.39 13.32
CA THR A 142 -11.94 -30.40 12.98
C THR A 142 -11.35 -29.09 12.48
N GLU A 143 -12.12 -28.36 11.68
CA GLU A 143 -11.72 -27.05 11.20
C GLU A 143 -11.53 -26.05 12.36
N SER A 144 -12.38 -26.14 13.39
CA SER A 144 -12.23 -25.34 14.61
C SER A 144 -10.88 -25.56 15.31
N ASP A 145 -10.42 -26.81 15.40
CA ASP A 145 -9.13 -27.13 16.02
C ASP A 145 -7.97 -26.64 15.16
N LYS A 146 -8.08 -26.76 13.83
CA LYS A 146 -7.10 -26.20 12.89
C LYS A 146 -6.98 -24.70 13.06
N GLN A 147 -8.09 -23.95 13.09
CA GLN A 147 -8.08 -22.50 13.26
C GLN A 147 -7.48 -22.09 14.61
N LYS A 148 -7.81 -22.78 15.71
CA LYS A 148 -7.18 -22.55 17.02
C LYS A 148 -5.67 -22.75 16.97
N ARG A 149 -5.20 -23.83 16.34
CA ARG A 149 -3.75 -24.10 16.19
C ARG A 149 -3.07 -23.04 15.36
N ILE A 150 -3.66 -22.61 14.26
CA ILE A 150 -3.15 -21.50 13.44
C ILE A 150 -2.97 -20.24 14.28
N GLN A 151 -3.96 -19.84 15.06
CA GLN A 151 -3.85 -18.66 15.93
C GLN A 151 -2.76 -18.81 17.00
N GLN A 152 -2.61 -19.99 17.59
CA GLN A 152 -1.52 -20.29 18.52
C GLN A 152 -0.14 -20.18 17.85
N ASN A 153 0.00 -20.74 16.65
CA ASN A 153 1.24 -20.68 15.89
C ASN A 153 1.58 -19.24 15.47
N ILE A 154 0.58 -18.45 15.04
CA ILE A 154 0.76 -17.01 14.76
C ILE A 154 1.31 -16.29 15.99
N ALA A 155 0.69 -16.48 17.15
CA ALA A 155 1.15 -15.84 18.40
C ALA A 155 2.58 -16.29 18.78
N THR A 156 2.89 -17.57 18.65
CA THR A 156 4.21 -18.13 18.94
C THR A 156 5.28 -17.57 18.01
N VAL A 157 5.04 -17.60 16.70
CA VAL A 157 5.99 -17.10 15.69
C VAL A 157 6.21 -15.60 15.87
N SER A 158 5.14 -14.82 16.08
CA SER A 158 5.25 -13.37 16.31
C SER A 158 6.10 -13.04 17.54
N LYS A 159 5.89 -13.77 18.66
CA LYS A 159 6.61 -13.55 19.92
C LYS A 159 8.09 -13.96 19.84
N SER A 160 8.40 -15.02 19.10
CA SER A 160 9.77 -15.56 19.00
C SER A 160 10.60 -14.87 17.92
N PHE A 161 10.00 -14.03 17.08
CA PHE A 161 10.72 -13.37 15.99
C PHE A 161 11.69 -12.32 16.51
N GLN A 162 12.94 -12.39 16.05
CA GLN A 162 13.98 -11.43 16.44
C GLN A 162 13.80 -10.13 15.66
N LYS A 163 13.64 -9.03 16.39
CA LYS A 163 13.46 -7.69 15.87
C LYS A 163 14.14 -6.65 16.75
N GLU A 164 14.38 -5.46 16.21
CA GLU A 164 14.83 -4.31 16.99
C GLU A 164 13.71 -3.79 17.92
N ALA A 165 14.10 -3.09 18.99
CA ALA A 165 13.15 -2.61 20.01
C ALA A 165 12.10 -1.62 19.45
N TRP A 166 12.45 -0.89 18.38
CA TRP A 166 11.56 0.09 17.71
C TRP A 166 10.79 -0.49 16.53
N GLN A 167 10.92 -1.78 16.25
CA GLN A 167 10.22 -2.47 15.17
C GLN A 167 9.02 -3.22 15.71
N ASP A 168 7.99 -3.32 14.87
CA ASP A 168 6.82 -4.13 15.09
C ASP A 168 6.80 -5.35 14.16
N VAL A 169 6.08 -6.39 14.57
CA VAL A 169 5.88 -7.61 13.78
C VAL A 169 4.39 -7.90 13.69
N MET A 170 3.92 -8.12 12.47
CA MET A 170 2.58 -8.64 12.22
C MET A 170 2.61 -9.81 11.23
N ILE A 171 1.69 -10.77 11.38
CA ILE A 171 1.50 -11.87 10.44
C ILE A 171 0.12 -11.69 9.80
N ARG A 172 0.07 -11.76 8.46
CA ARG A 172 -1.16 -11.66 7.68
C ARG A 172 -1.37 -12.91 6.83
N ALA A 173 -2.62 -13.33 6.74
CA ALA A 173 -3.05 -14.38 5.84
C ALA A 173 -3.27 -13.80 4.43
N PHE A 174 -2.81 -14.51 3.41
CA PHE A 174 -2.99 -14.24 1.99
C PHE A 174 -3.66 -15.44 1.31
N TYR A 175 -4.30 -15.21 0.18
CA TYR A 175 -4.93 -16.25 -0.64
C TYR A 175 -5.87 -17.14 0.19
N ASP A 176 -6.83 -16.49 0.88
CA ASP A 176 -7.82 -17.15 1.76
C ASP A 176 -7.20 -18.04 2.85
N GLY A 177 -6.02 -17.65 3.35
CA GLY A 177 -5.34 -18.36 4.43
C GLY A 177 -4.43 -19.50 3.94
N ASN A 178 -4.14 -19.57 2.64
CA ASN A 178 -3.21 -20.56 2.07
C ASN A 178 -1.73 -20.15 2.22
N GLN A 179 -1.47 -18.86 2.48
CA GLN A 179 -0.14 -18.34 2.72
C GLN A 179 -0.15 -17.36 3.89
N TYR A 180 0.91 -17.38 4.69
CA TYR A 180 1.11 -16.48 5.82
C TYR A 180 2.42 -15.73 5.68
N LEU A 181 2.33 -14.40 5.60
CA LEU A 181 3.49 -13.53 5.51
C LEU A 181 3.66 -12.74 6.81
N LEU A 182 4.89 -12.73 7.30
CA LEU A 182 5.33 -11.94 8.44
C LEU A 182 5.92 -10.63 7.91
N PHE A 183 5.45 -9.52 8.45
CA PHE A 183 5.93 -8.18 8.16
C PHE A 183 6.69 -7.63 9.37
N VAL A 184 7.90 -7.17 9.15
CA VAL A 184 8.64 -6.34 10.10
C VAL A 184 8.47 -4.90 9.67
N THR A 185 8.01 -4.05 10.57
CA THR A 185 7.67 -2.66 10.27
C THR A 185 8.31 -1.68 11.23
N GLU A 186 8.52 -0.45 10.79
CA GLU A 186 8.87 0.71 11.60
C GLU A 186 7.75 1.73 11.51
N ASN A 187 7.23 2.17 12.66
CA ASN A 187 6.06 3.02 12.77
C ASN A 187 6.43 4.40 13.33
N PHE A 188 6.48 5.41 12.46
CA PHE A 188 6.79 6.80 12.84
C PHE A 188 5.52 7.52 13.28
N LYS A 189 5.60 8.25 14.40
CA LYS A 189 4.46 8.93 15.03
C LYS A 189 4.60 10.46 15.07
N ASP A 190 5.79 11.02 14.81
CA ASP A 190 5.94 12.45 14.60
C ASP A 190 5.83 12.75 13.10
N VAL A 191 4.60 12.98 12.66
CA VAL A 191 4.25 13.30 11.27
C VAL A 191 3.56 14.64 11.24
N ARG A 192 4.09 15.59 10.46
CA ARG A 192 3.61 16.97 10.45
C ARG A 192 3.04 17.35 9.10
N LEU A 193 1.93 18.09 9.10
CA LEU A 193 1.34 18.66 7.89
C LEU A 193 2.25 19.77 7.36
N VAL A 194 2.63 19.66 6.10
CA VAL A 194 3.47 20.63 5.37
C VAL A 194 2.66 21.45 4.40
N GLY A 195 1.69 20.82 3.75
CA GLY A 195 0.85 21.55 2.82
C GLY A 195 -0.30 20.74 2.26
N ALA A 196 -1.36 21.44 1.94
CA ALA A 196 -2.51 20.89 1.24
C ALA A 196 -3.18 22.01 0.41
N PRO A 197 -3.62 21.72 -0.82
CA PRO A 197 -4.42 22.67 -1.57
C PRO A 197 -5.79 22.85 -0.91
N PRO A 198 -6.53 23.93 -1.24
CA PRO A 198 -7.92 24.05 -0.87
C PRO A 198 -8.75 22.86 -1.36
N SER A 199 -9.82 22.50 -0.63
CA SER A 199 -10.71 21.38 -1.03
C SER A 199 -11.33 21.57 -2.41
N SER A 200 -11.48 22.82 -2.88
CA SER A 200 -11.89 23.12 -4.26
C SER A 200 -10.93 22.58 -5.34
N ILE A 201 -9.71 22.28 -4.96
CA ILE A 201 -8.70 21.60 -5.82
C ILE A 201 -8.53 20.15 -5.38
N GLY A 202 -8.29 19.91 -4.08
CA GLY A 202 -8.00 18.58 -3.53
C GLY A 202 -9.17 17.60 -3.63
N LYS A 203 -10.40 18.10 -3.70
CA LYS A 203 -11.64 17.34 -3.83
C LYS A 203 -12.49 17.78 -5.03
N PHE A 204 -11.86 18.33 -6.08
CA PHE A 204 -12.57 18.79 -7.28
C PHE A 204 -13.34 17.63 -7.93
N GLY A 205 -14.62 17.88 -8.27
CA GLY A 205 -15.51 16.89 -8.84
C GLY A 205 -16.04 15.84 -7.85
N SER A 206 -15.47 15.75 -6.65
CA SER A 206 -15.94 14.90 -5.56
C SER A 206 -16.33 13.49 -6.05
N ASP A 207 -17.44 12.94 -5.55
CA ASP A 207 -17.94 11.62 -5.91
C ASP A 207 -18.48 11.56 -7.35
N THR A 208 -18.92 12.69 -7.92
CA THR A 208 -19.45 12.78 -9.29
C THR A 208 -18.39 12.42 -10.33
N ASP A 209 -17.14 12.85 -10.14
CA ASP A 209 -16.04 12.60 -11.06
C ASP A 209 -15.21 11.38 -10.66
N ASN A 210 -15.57 10.70 -9.56
CA ASN A 210 -14.87 9.49 -9.15
C ASN A 210 -15.04 8.42 -10.24
N TRP A 211 -13.93 7.77 -10.62
CA TRP A 211 -13.87 6.78 -11.71
C TRP A 211 -14.19 7.35 -13.11
N VAL A 212 -14.22 8.67 -13.27
CA VAL A 212 -14.41 9.33 -14.57
C VAL A 212 -13.06 9.78 -15.13
N TRP A 213 -12.88 9.63 -16.42
CA TRP A 213 -11.72 10.13 -17.16
C TRP A 213 -12.16 11.19 -18.18
N PRO A 214 -11.42 12.30 -18.33
CA PRO A 214 -10.23 12.70 -17.57
C PRO A 214 -10.56 13.24 -16.16
N ARG A 215 -9.62 13.06 -15.23
CA ARG A 215 -9.68 13.59 -13.88
C ARG A 215 -9.02 14.97 -13.82
N HIS A 216 -9.67 15.92 -13.14
CA HIS A 216 -9.18 17.28 -12.97
C HIS A 216 -8.89 17.65 -11.52
N THR A 217 -9.08 16.73 -10.59
CA THR A 217 -8.77 16.95 -9.18
C THR A 217 -7.27 16.96 -8.92
N GLY A 218 -6.83 17.88 -8.05
CA GLY A 218 -5.50 17.89 -7.47
C GLY A 218 -5.50 17.22 -6.10
N ASP A 219 -5.87 15.92 -6.05
CA ASP A 219 -6.01 15.13 -4.82
C ASP A 219 -4.64 14.78 -4.22
N PHE A 220 -3.98 15.77 -3.60
CA PHE A 220 -2.69 15.59 -2.94
C PHE A 220 -2.59 16.36 -1.64
N SER A 221 -1.75 15.89 -0.74
CA SER A 221 -1.30 16.58 0.47
C SER A 221 0.14 16.22 0.80
N LEU A 222 0.82 17.11 1.49
CA LEU A 222 2.22 16.98 1.87
C LEU A 222 2.36 16.90 3.37
N PHE A 223 3.12 15.93 3.82
CA PHE A 223 3.49 15.75 5.21
C PHE A 223 5.02 15.60 5.33
N ARG A 224 5.54 15.69 6.54
CA ARG A 224 6.93 15.37 6.82
C ARG A 224 7.01 14.40 8.00
N VAL A 225 7.79 13.35 7.79
CA VAL A 225 8.13 12.39 8.84
C VAL A 225 9.34 12.91 9.61
N TYR A 226 9.23 12.88 10.93
CA TYR A 226 10.31 13.21 11.86
C TYR A 226 10.74 11.97 12.63
N ALA A 227 11.99 11.95 13.05
CA ALA A 227 12.65 10.86 13.75
C ALA A 227 13.49 11.40 14.92
N ASP A 228 13.92 10.52 15.80
CA ASP A 228 14.93 10.87 16.80
C ASP A 228 16.29 11.19 16.14
N LYS A 229 17.26 11.61 16.94
CA LYS A 229 18.62 11.95 16.47
C LYS A 229 19.38 10.77 15.86
N ASN A 230 18.93 9.54 16.09
CA ASN A 230 19.47 8.32 15.53
C ASN A 230 18.69 7.84 14.28
N ASN A 231 17.77 8.68 13.76
CA ASN A 231 16.90 8.37 12.63
C ASN A 231 15.93 7.21 12.88
N ARG A 232 15.47 7.02 14.14
CA ARG A 232 14.55 5.97 14.57
C ARG A 232 13.16 6.53 14.82
N PRO A 233 12.10 5.70 14.72
CA PRO A 233 10.75 6.09 15.10
C PRO A 233 10.70 6.65 16.53
N ALA A 234 9.98 7.75 16.69
CA ALA A 234 9.81 8.43 17.98
C ALA A 234 8.42 9.05 18.08
N GLU A 235 7.97 9.26 19.32
CA GLU A 235 6.82 10.13 19.59
C GLU A 235 7.18 11.58 19.27
N TYR A 236 6.16 12.43 19.12
CA TYR A 236 6.38 13.86 18.87
C TYR A 236 7.33 14.47 19.88
N SER A 237 8.33 15.17 19.39
CA SER A 237 9.24 16.00 20.17
C SER A 237 9.75 17.19 19.36
N LYS A 238 9.95 18.34 20.02
CA LYS A 238 10.60 19.49 19.39
C LYS A 238 12.07 19.23 19.02
N ASP A 239 12.68 18.22 19.64
CA ASP A 239 14.07 17.82 19.38
C ASP A 239 14.22 16.83 18.23
N ASN A 240 13.10 16.30 17.70
CA ASN A 240 13.13 15.41 16.56
C ASN A 240 13.61 16.15 15.30
N VAL A 241 14.25 15.41 14.44
CA VAL A 241 14.81 15.90 13.17
C VAL A 241 14.07 15.26 11.98
N PRO A 242 14.06 15.91 10.80
CA PRO A 242 13.48 15.29 9.62
C PRO A 242 14.08 13.91 9.35
N TYR A 243 13.22 12.92 9.16
CA TYR A 243 13.60 11.55 8.84
C TYR A 243 14.42 11.51 7.55
N LYS A 244 15.46 10.70 7.54
CA LYS A 244 16.29 10.43 6.37
C LYS A 244 15.94 9.05 5.81
N PRO A 245 15.06 8.97 4.79
CA PRO A 245 14.64 7.70 4.22
C PRO A 245 15.80 7.00 3.51
N LYS A 246 15.79 5.67 3.48
CA LYS A 246 16.78 4.87 2.72
C LYS A 246 16.64 5.07 1.22
N HIS A 247 15.43 5.40 0.77
CA HIS A 247 15.11 5.71 -0.62
C HIS A 247 14.04 6.80 -0.69
N PHE A 248 14.05 7.59 -1.76
CA PHE A 248 12.98 8.54 -2.07
C PHE A 248 12.84 8.67 -3.59
N PHE A 249 11.64 9.04 -4.05
CA PHE A 249 11.37 9.23 -5.47
C PHE A 249 11.69 10.65 -5.91
N PRO A 250 12.54 10.83 -6.91
CA PRO A 250 12.63 12.10 -7.61
C PRO A 250 11.37 12.30 -8.47
N VAL A 251 10.77 13.48 -8.39
CA VAL A 251 9.62 13.83 -9.23
C VAL A 251 10.11 14.09 -10.66
N SER A 252 9.61 13.31 -11.63
CA SER A 252 9.95 13.50 -13.04
C SER A 252 9.07 14.56 -13.70
N ALA A 253 9.69 15.61 -14.24
CA ALA A 253 8.99 16.61 -15.05
C ALA A 253 8.90 16.24 -16.55
N LYS A 254 9.47 15.10 -16.97
CA LYS A 254 9.47 14.68 -18.39
C LYS A 254 8.15 14.08 -18.84
N GLY A 255 7.30 13.66 -17.88
CA GLY A 255 6.10 12.88 -18.17
C GLY A 255 6.41 11.47 -18.67
N ILE A 256 5.40 10.84 -19.25
CA ILE A 256 5.46 9.51 -19.86
C ILE A 256 5.05 9.60 -21.32
N GLN A 257 5.47 8.62 -22.12
CA GLN A 257 5.09 8.48 -23.51
C GLN A 257 4.22 7.24 -23.70
N GLU A 258 3.50 7.17 -24.81
CA GLU A 258 2.75 5.96 -25.18
C GLU A 258 3.69 4.76 -25.26
N ASN A 259 3.29 3.64 -24.67
CA ASN A 259 4.05 2.39 -24.52
C ASN A 259 5.24 2.44 -23.53
N ASP A 260 5.38 3.50 -22.75
CA ASP A 260 6.28 3.44 -21.60
C ASP A 260 5.73 2.47 -20.53
N PHE A 261 6.61 1.69 -19.93
CA PHE A 261 6.24 0.87 -18.79
C PHE A 261 5.96 1.75 -17.57
N THR A 262 4.79 1.54 -16.98
CA THR A 262 4.38 2.19 -15.72
C THR A 262 3.89 1.14 -14.73
N MET A 263 4.06 1.41 -13.44
CA MET A 263 3.48 0.58 -12.38
C MET A 263 3.01 1.46 -11.23
N VAL A 264 2.04 0.98 -10.48
CA VAL A 264 1.60 1.56 -9.21
C VAL A 264 2.11 0.68 -8.09
N MET A 265 2.71 1.28 -7.07
CA MET A 265 3.17 0.59 -5.88
C MET A 265 2.52 1.19 -4.64
N GLY A 266 2.05 0.34 -3.72
CA GLY A 266 1.43 0.83 -2.50
C GLY A 266 0.63 -0.21 -1.76
N TYR A 267 -0.35 0.28 -0.98
CA TYR A 267 -1.22 -0.50 -0.11
C TYR A 267 -2.66 -0.40 -0.63
N PRO A 268 -3.03 -1.24 -1.62
CA PRO A 268 -4.36 -1.20 -2.20
C PRO A 268 -5.42 -1.62 -1.18
N GLY A 269 -6.63 -1.12 -1.40
CA GLY A 269 -7.80 -1.60 -0.68
C GLY A 269 -8.16 -3.02 -1.05
N ARG A 270 -9.42 -3.40 -0.82
CA ARG A 270 -9.94 -4.71 -1.16
C ARG A 270 -10.59 -4.70 -2.55
N THR A 271 -10.23 -5.65 -3.41
CA THR A 271 -10.93 -5.90 -4.68
C THR A 271 -11.57 -7.28 -4.68
N GLN A 272 -12.61 -7.46 -5.51
CA GLN A 272 -13.33 -8.70 -5.70
C GLN A 272 -13.57 -8.91 -7.21
N GLU A 273 -12.50 -8.98 -7.98
CA GLU A 273 -12.56 -9.03 -9.45
C GLU A 273 -13.22 -10.32 -9.97
N TYR A 274 -13.01 -11.45 -9.30
CA TYR A 274 -13.41 -12.77 -9.77
C TYR A 274 -14.56 -13.36 -8.96
N LEU A 275 -15.62 -12.58 -8.75
CA LEU A 275 -16.82 -13.08 -8.10
C LEU A 275 -17.69 -13.90 -9.07
N PRO A 276 -18.22 -15.07 -8.65
CA PRO A 276 -19.23 -15.78 -9.42
C PRO A 276 -20.56 -15.02 -9.43
N SER A 277 -21.41 -15.27 -10.44
CA SER A 277 -22.67 -14.54 -10.65
C SER A 277 -23.57 -14.50 -9.43
N PHE A 278 -23.72 -15.62 -8.72
CA PHE A 278 -24.56 -15.69 -7.52
C PHE A 278 -24.03 -14.81 -6.37
N ALA A 279 -22.70 -14.63 -6.24
CA ALA A 279 -22.14 -13.72 -5.25
C ALA A 279 -22.38 -12.24 -5.64
N VAL A 280 -22.34 -11.92 -6.93
CA VAL A 280 -22.70 -10.58 -7.45
C VAL A 280 -24.18 -10.31 -7.20
N GLU A 281 -25.07 -11.28 -7.46
CA GLU A 281 -26.51 -11.19 -7.19
C GLU A 281 -26.78 -10.91 -5.70
N GLN A 282 -26.11 -11.62 -4.80
CA GLN A 282 -26.23 -11.38 -3.36
C GLN A 282 -25.78 -9.96 -2.97
N ILE A 283 -24.67 -9.48 -3.53
CA ILE A 283 -24.19 -8.11 -3.27
C ILE A 283 -25.22 -7.08 -3.72
N VAL A 284 -25.75 -7.24 -4.93
CA VAL A 284 -26.66 -6.27 -5.53
C VAL A 284 -28.03 -6.29 -4.87
N ASN A 285 -28.56 -7.48 -4.60
CA ASN A 285 -29.96 -7.63 -4.16
C ASN A 285 -30.13 -7.63 -2.64
N ASP A 286 -29.11 -8.06 -1.89
CA ASP A 286 -29.21 -8.21 -0.45
C ASP A 286 -28.30 -7.23 0.33
N LEU A 287 -26.99 -7.21 0.00
CA LEU A 287 -26.03 -6.47 0.81
C LEU A 287 -26.05 -4.96 0.55
N ASN A 288 -26.13 -4.53 -0.71
CA ASN A 288 -26.15 -3.11 -1.04
C ASN A 288 -27.44 -2.43 -0.56
N PRO A 289 -28.66 -2.99 -0.79
CA PRO A 289 -29.88 -2.39 -0.27
C PRO A 289 -29.94 -2.31 1.27
N ALA A 290 -29.26 -3.22 1.96
CA ALA A 290 -29.20 -3.18 3.41
C ALA A 290 -28.23 -2.14 3.99
N LYS A 291 -27.35 -1.56 3.14
CA LYS A 291 -26.35 -0.56 3.54
C LYS A 291 -26.76 0.89 3.20
N ILE A 292 -27.70 1.06 2.31
CA ILE A 292 -28.26 2.33 1.88
C ILE A 292 -29.45 2.70 2.75
#